data_b84543e93c9c044f9f8d89df56568291
#
_entry.id   b84543e93c9c044f9f8d89df56568291
#
_cell.length_a   1.000
_cell.length_b   1.000
_cell.length_c   1.000
_cell.angle_alpha   90.00
_cell.angle_beta   90.00
_cell.angle_gamma   90.00
#
_symmetry.space_group_name_H-M   'P 1'
#
loop_
_entity.id
_entity.type
_entity.pdbx_description
1 polymer ?
#
loop_
_entity_poly.entity_id
_entity_poly.type
_entity_poly.pdbx_seq_one_letter_code
_entity_poly.pdbx_strand_id
1 'polypeptide(L)'
;PFEKKVWLSSPTMHGEELAFIREAYEANWMSTVGENIDVIEKTAAAYIGRKHAVALGTGTAALHLAVKLAAERLYQSSSGITAPDGRGTGGCLAGRRVFCSDMTFAATVNPVLYEGGEAVFIDTERDTWNMDPKALERAFEMYPEVKLAVVAHMYGTPGKIGAIREICGAHGALLIEDAAESLGAVYKGKQTGTFGDYSVVSINGNKIITGSSGGMLLTVDGEGARKARKWSTQSREAAPWYEHEELGYNYRMSNVIAGVVRGQFPHLEEHIEAKRKIYERYKKGLSGLPAAMNPWDEENSVPNFWLSCLIVEESAMCRTARGDRETVYESAPGKSCPDEILEALKSFNAEGRPIWKPMHMQPMYRMNPFVTVSGSGRGRSNAYLEGAGAPDAGADPFRRGLCLPPDPT
;
A
#
# COMPACT_ATOMS: atom_id res chain seq x y z
N PRO A 1 5.44 -9.57 -31.84
CA PRO A 1 4.60 -8.80 -30.93
C PRO A 1 3.26 -9.50 -30.69
N PHE A 2 2.70 -9.36 -29.49
CA PHE A 2 1.37 -9.86 -29.18
C PHE A 2 0.33 -9.07 -29.99
N GLU A 3 -0.71 -9.73 -30.50
CA GLU A 3 -1.80 -9.07 -31.23
C GLU A 3 -2.58 -8.12 -30.29
N LYS A 4 -2.87 -8.58 -29.09
CA LYS A 4 -3.48 -7.77 -28.04
C LYS A 4 -2.42 -7.27 -27.07
N LYS A 5 -2.64 -6.08 -26.51
CA LYS A 5 -1.73 -5.54 -25.49
C LYS A 5 -1.81 -6.39 -24.22
N VAL A 6 -0.65 -6.83 -23.74
CA VAL A 6 -0.51 -7.47 -22.43
C VAL A 6 -0.27 -6.38 -21.40
N TRP A 7 -1.23 -6.16 -20.52
CA TRP A 7 -1.18 -5.10 -19.53
C TRP A 7 -0.40 -5.52 -18.29
N LEU A 8 0.09 -4.55 -17.53
CA LEU A 8 0.75 -4.82 -16.27
C LEU A 8 -0.22 -5.42 -15.23
N SER A 9 -1.40 -4.88 -15.11
CA SER A 9 -2.44 -5.40 -14.22
C SER A 9 -3.79 -4.84 -14.66
N SER A 10 -4.49 -5.56 -15.54
CA SER A 10 -5.85 -5.23 -15.94
C SER A 10 -6.87 -5.99 -15.09
N PRO A 11 -8.07 -5.43 -14.87
CA PRO A 11 -9.14 -6.15 -14.20
C PRO A 11 -9.66 -7.30 -15.06
N THR A 12 -10.06 -8.39 -14.43
CA THR A 12 -10.76 -9.52 -15.06
C THR A 12 -12.20 -9.53 -14.56
N MET A 13 -13.18 -9.50 -15.49
CA MET A 13 -14.59 -9.53 -15.17
C MET A 13 -15.16 -10.94 -15.34
N HIS A 14 -16.10 -11.32 -14.49
CA HIS A 14 -16.68 -12.66 -14.45
C HIS A 14 -18.16 -12.69 -14.90
N GLY A 15 -18.82 -11.54 -14.87
CA GLY A 15 -20.21 -11.38 -15.31
C GLY A 15 -21.19 -11.17 -14.17
N GLU A 16 -20.95 -11.75 -13.00
CA GLU A 16 -21.80 -11.58 -11.82
C GLU A 16 -21.87 -10.13 -11.32
N GLU A 17 -20.82 -9.35 -11.57
CA GLU A 17 -20.76 -7.93 -11.23
C GLU A 17 -21.93 -7.15 -11.84
N LEU A 18 -22.30 -7.48 -13.09
CA LEU A 18 -23.41 -6.82 -13.77
C LEU A 18 -24.76 -7.14 -13.13
N ALA A 19 -24.94 -8.34 -12.57
CA ALA A 19 -26.15 -8.71 -11.86
C ALA A 19 -26.32 -7.83 -10.62
N PHE A 20 -25.28 -7.67 -9.79
CA PHE A 20 -25.32 -6.85 -8.59
C PHE A 20 -25.46 -5.34 -8.87
N ILE A 21 -24.87 -4.87 -9.97
CA ILE A 21 -25.09 -3.49 -10.43
C ILE A 21 -26.57 -3.30 -10.82
N ARG A 22 -27.16 -4.27 -11.54
CA ARG A 22 -28.56 -4.24 -11.95
C ARG A 22 -29.51 -4.26 -10.76
N GLU A 23 -29.26 -5.12 -9.77
CA GLU A 23 -30.01 -5.14 -8.51
C GLU A 23 -30.03 -3.76 -7.84
N ALA A 24 -28.86 -3.12 -7.73
CA ALA A 24 -28.75 -1.76 -7.17
C ALA A 24 -29.55 -0.73 -7.96
N TYR A 25 -29.52 -0.83 -9.29
CA TYR A 25 -30.26 0.05 -10.20
C TYR A 25 -31.76 -0.14 -10.10
N GLU A 26 -32.25 -1.38 -10.16
CA GLU A 26 -33.69 -1.72 -10.11
C GLU A 26 -34.31 -1.39 -8.74
N ALA A 27 -33.55 -1.60 -7.67
CA ALA A 27 -33.96 -1.23 -6.31
C ALA A 27 -33.81 0.27 -6.01
N ASN A 28 -33.28 1.06 -6.96
CA ASN A 28 -32.98 2.50 -6.83
C ASN A 28 -32.03 2.84 -5.65
N TRP A 29 -31.16 1.89 -5.27
CA TRP A 29 -30.11 2.11 -4.26
C TRP A 29 -28.78 2.50 -4.94
N MET A 30 -28.80 3.60 -5.70
CA MET A 30 -27.68 4.14 -6.48
C MET A 30 -26.83 5.16 -5.69
N SER A 31 -26.72 4.98 -4.39
CA SER A 31 -26.03 5.89 -3.48
C SER A 31 -25.01 5.16 -2.59
N THR A 32 -24.63 5.75 -1.48
CA THR A 32 -23.69 5.20 -0.51
C THR A 32 -24.35 4.35 0.58
N VAL A 33 -25.52 3.83 0.30
CA VAL A 33 -26.30 2.91 1.15
C VAL A 33 -26.83 1.78 0.28
N GLY A 34 -26.87 0.56 0.79
CA GLY A 34 -27.47 -0.58 0.09
C GLY A 34 -26.85 -1.91 0.48
N GLU A 35 -27.52 -2.99 0.10
CA GLU A 35 -27.17 -4.36 0.48
C GLU A 35 -25.77 -4.79 0.05
N ASN A 36 -25.33 -4.36 -1.15
CA ASN A 36 -24.00 -4.74 -1.62
C ASN A 36 -22.90 -4.28 -0.66
N ILE A 37 -23.04 -3.07 -0.09
CA ILE A 37 -22.10 -2.54 0.90
C ILE A 37 -22.09 -3.41 2.15
N ASP A 38 -23.25 -3.78 2.67
CA ASP A 38 -23.36 -4.59 3.88
C ASP A 38 -22.79 -6.00 3.68
N VAL A 39 -23.01 -6.59 2.51
CA VAL A 39 -22.49 -7.91 2.14
C VAL A 39 -20.97 -7.89 2.05
N ILE A 40 -20.38 -6.94 1.31
CA ILE A 40 -18.92 -6.91 1.13
C ILE A 40 -18.18 -6.58 2.43
N GLU A 41 -18.74 -5.74 3.32
CA GLU A 41 -18.14 -5.49 4.64
C GLU A 41 -18.08 -6.77 5.47
N LYS A 42 -19.16 -7.54 5.50
CA LYS A 42 -19.21 -8.84 6.20
C LYS A 42 -18.26 -9.86 5.58
N THR A 43 -18.27 -9.96 4.24
CA THR A 43 -17.45 -10.91 3.49
C THR A 43 -15.95 -10.60 3.71
N ALA A 44 -15.53 -9.35 3.54
CA ALA A 44 -14.15 -8.96 3.73
C ALA A 44 -13.67 -9.14 5.18
N ALA A 45 -14.51 -8.75 6.16
CA ALA A 45 -14.19 -8.96 7.59
C ALA A 45 -14.00 -10.43 7.91
N ALA A 46 -14.90 -11.30 7.44
CA ALA A 46 -14.83 -12.74 7.66
C ALA A 46 -13.61 -13.38 6.97
N TYR A 47 -13.37 -13.04 5.68
CA TYR A 47 -12.26 -13.57 4.91
C TYR A 47 -10.90 -13.23 5.52
N ILE A 48 -10.71 -11.96 5.90
CA ILE A 48 -9.44 -11.49 6.48
C ILE A 48 -9.30 -11.92 7.94
N GLY A 49 -10.41 -12.20 8.65
CA GLY A 49 -10.39 -12.54 10.08
C GLY A 49 -10.43 -11.31 10.99
N ARG A 50 -11.16 -10.26 10.57
CA ARG A 50 -11.42 -9.06 11.37
C ARG A 50 -12.86 -9.01 11.84
N LYS A 51 -13.13 -8.27 12.93
CA LYS A 51 -14.50 -8.10 13.46
C LYS A 51 -15.32 -7.11 12.62
N HIS A 52 -14.67 -6.07 12.11
CA HIS A 52 -15.32 -4.96 11.42
C HIS A 52 -14.56 -4.61 10.15
N ALA A 53 -15.31 -4.34 9.08
CA ALA A 53 -14.87 -3.69 7.87
C ALA A 53 -15.75 -2.46 7.61
N VAL A 54 -15.15 -1.40 7.08
CA VAL A 54 -15.84 -0.18 6.65
C VAL A 54 -15.48 0.08 5.20
N ALA A 55 -16.45 -0.07 4.29
CA ALA A 55 -16.27 0.12 2.87
C ALA A 55 -16.20 1.61 2.53
N LEU A 56 -15.15 2.01 1.83
CA LEU A 56 -14.79 3.39 1.51
C LEU A 56 -14.51 3.54 0.01
N GLY A 57 -14.59 4.74 -0.50
CA GLY A 57 -14.45 5.05 -1.92
C GLY A 57 -13.06 4.76 -2.50
N THR A 58 -12.02 4.70 -1.67
CA THR A 58 -10.64 4.37 -2.07
C THR A 58 -9.84 3.80 -0.91
N GLY A 59 -8.75 3.08 -1.20
CA GLY A 59 -7.78 2.66 -0.19
C GLY A 59 -7.12 3.86 0.52
N THR A 60 -6.88 4.97 -0.19
CA THR A 60 -6.34 6.21 0.40
C THR A 60 -7.29 6.81 1.44
N ALA A 61 -8.60 6.81 1.16
CA ALA A 61 -9.61 7.25 2.13
C ALA A 61 -9.62 6.34 3.38
N ALA A 62 -9.45 5.04 3.19
CA ALA A 62 -9.36 4.09 4.28
C ALA A 62 -8.09 4.30 5.14
N LEU A 63 -6.95 4.53 4.50
CA LEU A 63 -5.69 4.88 5.19
C LEU A 63 -5.81 6.20 5.95
N HIS A 64 -6.45 7.22 5.35
CA HIS A 64 -6.66 8.49 6.03
C HIS A 64 -7.48 8.32 7.30
N LEU A 65 -8.61 7.61 7.24
CA LEU A 65 -9.42 7.36 8.43
C LEU A 65 -8.70 6.47 9.45
N ALA A 66 -7.88 5.51 9.02
CA ALA A 66 -7.05 4.71 9.91
C ALA A 66 -6.02 5.56 10.67
N VAL A 67 -5.31 6.46 9.96
CA VAL A 67 -4.36 7.40 10.55
C VAL A 67 -5.06 8.33 11.54
N LYS A 68 -6.20 8.90 11.16
CA LYS A 68 -7.00 9.78 12.01
C LYS A 68 -7.48 9.07 13.28
N LEU A 69 -8.03 7.84 13.19
CA LEU A 69 -8.43 7.03 14.34
C LEU A 69 -7.27 6.74 15.28
N ALA A 70 -6.13 6.31 14.73
CA ALA A 70 -4.94 6.03 15.50
C ALA A 70 -4.41 7.28 16.22
N ALA A 71 -4.38 8.41 15.53
CA ALA A 71 -3.93 9.69 16.10
C ALA A 71 -4.85 10.18 17.22
N GLU A 72 -6.16 10.11 17.04
CA GLU A 72 -7.11 10.46 18.11
C GLU A 72 -6.95 9.56 19.34
N ARG A 73 -6.83 8.24 19.12
CA ARG A 73 -6.63 7.28 20.20
C ARG A 73 -5.34 7.53 20.98
N LEU A 74 -4.27 7.94 20.31
CA LEU A 74 -2.97 8.19 20.93
C LEU A 74 -2.91 9.53 21.66
N TYR A 75 -3.50 10.56 21.07
CA TYR A 75 -3.24 11.94 21.50
C TYR A 75 -4.48 12.64 22.02
N GLN A 76 -5.65 11.98 22.03
CA GLN A 76 -6.94 12.53 22.48
C GLN A 76 -7.27 13.90 21.85
N SER A 77 -6.71 14.17 20.68
CA SER A 77 -6.94 15.40 19.95
C SER A 77 -7.98 15.17 18.87
N SER A 78 -9.14 15.80 19.01
CA SER A 78 -10.12 15.85 17.94
C SER A 78 -9.57 16.72 16.81
N SER A 79 -9.43 16.15 15.61
CA SER A 79 -9.11 16.94 14.42
C SER A 79 -10.29 17.81 14.06
N GLY A 80 -10.01 19.01 13.68
CA GLY A 80 -11.04 19.95 13.21
C GLY A 80 -11.36 21.06 14.18
N ILE A 81 -10.63 21.18 15.30
CA ILE A 81 -10.67 22.39 16.06
C ILE A 81 -9.98 23.47 15.24
N THR A 82 -10.74 24.44 14.80
CA THR A 82 -10.21 25.72 14.36
C THR A 82 -9.48 26.38 15.52
N ALA A 83 -8.28 26.89 15.29
CA ALA A 83 -7.66 27.78 16.24
C ALA A 83 -8.62 28.94 16.57
N PRO A 84 -8.52 29.57 17.76
CA PRO A 84 -9.39 30.69 18.12
C PRO A 84 -9.39 31.84 17.09
N ASP A 85 -8.39 31.92 16.21
CA ASP A 85 -8.29 32.87 15.10
C ASP A 85 -9.01 32.41 13.83
N GLY A 86 -9.73 31.27 13.86
CA GLY A 86 -10.47 30.73 12.72
C GLY A 86 -9.61 30.05 11.67
N ARG A 87 -8.30 29.96 11.85
CA ARG A 87 -7.40 29.22 10.95
C ARG A 87 -7.46 27.74 11.26
N GLY A 88 -7.57 26.90 10.24
CA GLY A 88 -7.46 25.47 10.40
C GLY A 88 -6.12 25.15 11.08
N THR A 89 -6.18 24.59 12.27
CA THR A 89 -5.00 23.96 12.85
C THR A 89 -4.74 22.68 12.08
N GLY A 90 -3.51 22.28 11.94
CA GLY A 90 -3.14 20.99 11.38
C GLY A 90 -3.97 19.86 12.00
N GLY A 91 -4.07 18.73 11.31
CA GLY A 91 -4.84 17.56 11.78
C GLY A 91 -4.33 16.98 13.09
N CYS A 92 -4.82 15.82 13.46
CA CYS A 92 -4.51 15.13 14.73
C CYS A 92 -3.01 14.84 14.96
N LEU A 93 -2.20 14.88 13.91
CA LEU A 93 -0.75 14.62 13.95
C LEU A 93 0.10 15.89 13.88
N ALA A 94 -0.49 17.10 14.02
CA ALA A 94 0.26 18.34 13.95
C ALA A 94 1.45 18.33 14.92
N GLY A 95 2.68 18.52 14.39
CA GLY A 95 3.93 18.49 15.16
C GLY A 95 4.35 17.09 15.63
N ARG A 96 3.74 16.02 15.14
CA ARG A 96 4.05 14.62 15.46
C ARG A 96 4.78 13.93 14.33
N ARG A 97 5.63 12.98 14.69
CA ARG A 97 6.30 12.06 13.74
C ARG A 97 5.59 10.73 13.69
N VAL A 98 5.65 10.11 12.51
CA VAL A 98 5.09 8.78 12.23
C VAL A 98 6.12 7.97 11.45
N PHE A 99 6.40 6.75 11.86
CA PHE A 99 7.22 5.83 11.09
C PHE A 99 6.43 5.28 9.90
N CYS A 100 7.03 5.34 8.71
CA CYS A 100 6.41 4.90 7.48
C CYS A 100 7.36 3.99 6.68
N SER A 101 6.80 2.98 6.02
CA SER A 101 7.56 2.22 5.01
C SER A 101 8.15 3.15 3.97
N ASP A 102 9.39 2.90 3.60
CA ASP A 102 10.08 3.66 2.55
C ASP A 102 9.74 3.15 1.14
N MET A 103 9.82 1.83 0.94
CA MET A 103 9.35 1.18 -0.29
C MET A 103 7.84 0.99 -0.20
N THR A 104 7.09 1.93 -0.78
CA THR A 104 5.64 1.89 -0.80
C THR A 104 5.05 2.84 -1.84
N PHE A 105 3.77 2.72 -2.09
CA PHE A 105 3.00 3.72 -2.83
C PHE A 105 2.72 4.95 -1.95
N ALA A 106 2.68 6.14 -2.55
CA ALA A 106 2.51 7.39 -1.81
C ALA A 106 1.23 7.45 -0.94
N ALA A 107 0.21 6.67 -1.28
CA ALA A 107 -1.03 6.62 -0.49
C ALA A 107 -0.84 6.10 0.94
N THR A 108 0.19 5.29 1.21
CA THR A 108 0.56 4.84 2.57
C THR A 108 0.99 6.01 3.45
N VAL A 109 1.64 7.01 2.86
CA VAL A 109 2.30 8.12 3.58
C VAL A 109 1.47 9.41 3.57
N ASN A 110 0.84 9.73 2.44
CA ASN A 110 0.09 10.98 2.29
C ASN A 110 -0.91 11.27 3.43
N PRO A 111 -1.64 10.29 3.98
CA PRO A 111 -2.54 10.51 5.10
C PRO A 111 -1.88 11.07 6.37
N VAL A 112 -0.61 10.76 6.59
CA VAL A 112 0.17 11.34 7.69
C VAL A 112 0.28 12.87 7.51
N LEU A 113 0.52 13.30 6.27
CA LEU A 113 0.60 14.72 5.93
C LEU A 113 -0.77 15.40 5.96
N TYR A 114 -1.84 14.69 5.55
CA TYR A 114 -3.22 15.24 5.65
C TYR A 114 -3.56 15.60 7.10
N GLU A 115 -3.09 14.81 8.05
CA GLU A 115 -3.26 15.04 9.48
C GLU A 115 -2.13 15.92 10.10
N GLY A 116 -1.29 16.56 9.29
CA GLY A 116 -0.26 17.52 9.72
C GLY A 116 0.99 16.87 10.33
N GLY A 117 1.18 15.56 10.17
CA GLY A 117 2.34 14.83 10.69
C GLY A 117 3.57 14.90 9.79
N GLU A 118 4.73 14.59 10.37
CA GLU A 118 6.01 14.38 9.66
C GLU A 118 6.28 12.88 9.52
N ALA A 119 6.41 12.39 8.29
CA ALA A 119 6.83 11.02 8.04
C ALA A 119 8.33 10.85 8.33
N VAL A 120 8.69 9.79 9.05
CA VAL A 120 10.05 9.28 9.20
C VAL A 120 10.11 7.97 8.45
N PHE A 121 10.87 7.90 7.38
CA PHE A 121 10.97 6.70 6.55
C PHE A 121 11.89 5.67 7.18
N ILE A 122 11.44 4.44 7.17
CA ILE A 122 12.20 3.29 7.67
C ILE A 122 12.66 2.46 6.47
N ASP A 123 13.96 2.20 6.41
CA ASP A 123 14.57 1.47 5.30
C ASP A 123 13.98 0.06 5.15
N THR A 124 14.25 -0.50 4.01
CA THR A 124 13.72 -1.75 3.49
C THR A 124 14.71 -2.88 3.76
N GLU A 125 14.23 -4.08 4.06
CA GLU A 125 15.05 -5.28 4.09
C GLU A 125 15.03 -6.01 2.73
N ARG A 126 16.05 -6.83 2.47
CA ARG A 126 16.29 -7.41 1.15
C ARG A 126 15.45 -8.64 0.85
N ASP A 127 14.96 -9.31 1.90
CA ASP A 127 14.33 -10.63 1.77
C ASP A 127 12.87 -10.52 1.27
N THR A 128 12.21 -9.39 1.50
CA THR A 128 10.81 -9.17 1.10
C THR A 128 10.53 -7.80 0.48
N TRP A 129 11.52 -6.92 0.45
CA TRP A 129 11.43 -5.51 0.04
C TRP A 129 10.45 -4.68 0.88
N ASN A 130 10.21 -5.10 2.09
CA ASN A 130 9.35 -4.40 3.04
C ASN A 130 10.16 -3.75 4.16
N MET A 131 9.49 -3.03 5.05
CA MET A 131 10.11 -2.36 6.18
C MET A 131 11.02 -3.31 6.97
N ASP A 132 12.27 -2.90 7.21
CA ASP A 132 13.23 -3.66 8.01
C ASP A 132 12.92 -3.52 9.51
N PRO A 133 12.60 -4.64 10.22
CA PRO A 133 12.39 -4.61 11.66
C PRO A 133 13.56 -4.03 12.44
N LYS A 134 14.82 -4.27 12.00
CA LYS A 134 16.01 -3.75 12.67
C LYS A 134 16.16 -2.24 12.49
N ALA A 135 15.82 -1.72 11.29
CA ALA A 135 15.77 -0.28 11.06
C ALA A 135 14.64 0.38 11.86
N LEU A 136 13.50 -0.30 12.02
CA LEU A 136 12.40 0.18 12.87
C LEU A 136 12.83 0.24 14.35
N GLU A 137 13.50 -0.77 14.86
CA GLU A 137 14.03 -0.76 16.23
C GLU A 137 15.01 0.39 16.43
N ARG A 138 15.92 0.58 15.48
CA ARG A 138 16.86 1.72 15.48
C ARG A 138 16.12 3.06 15.43
N ALA A 139 15.01 3.14 14.69
CA ALA A 139 14.21 4.36 14.65
C ALA A 139 13.55 4.69 15.99
N PHE A 140 13.09 3.71 16.74
CA PHE A 140 12.56 3.93 18.09
C PHE A 140 13.63 4.40 19.08
N GLU A 141 14.89 3.94 18.94
CA GLU A 141 16.00 4.48 19.72
C GLU A 141 16.26 5.96 19.41
N MET A 142 16.16 6.35 18.13
CA MET A 142 16.42 7.72 17.67
C MET A 142 15.25 8.68 17.91
N TYR A 143 14.03 8.18 17.88
CA TYR A 143 12.76 8.93 18.00
C TYR A 143 11.80 8.25 18.99
N PRO A 144 12.16 8.20 20.29
CA PRO A 144 11.39 7.47 21.31
C PRO A 144 9.98 8.05 21.55
N GLU A 145 9.73 9.29 21.11
CA GLU A 145 8.44 9.95 21.18
C GLU A 145 7.43 9.43 20.16
N VAL A 146 7.87 8.71 19.11
CA VAL A 146 6.98 8.22 18.06
C VAL A 146 6.11 7.08 18.58
N LYS A 147 4.78 7.18 18.35
CA LYS A 147 3.78 6.22 18.82
C LYS A 147 2.90 5.66 17.72
N LEU A 148 3.24 5.93 16.46
CA LEU A 148 2.48 5.42 15.31
C LEU A 148 3.43 4.96 14.21
N ALA A 149 3.19 3.76 13.69
CA ALA A 149 3.85 3.22 12.50
C ALA A 149 2.81 2.84 11.43
N VAL A 150 3.13 3.13 10.17
CA VAL A 150 2.34 2.74 8.98
C VAL A 150 3.21 1.86 8.10
N VAL A 151 2.82 0.61 7.94
CA VAL A 151 3.60 -0.42 7.23
C VAL A 151 2.83 -0.94 6.05
N ALA A 152 3.45 -0.96 4.88
CA ALA A 152 2.89 -1.54 3.66
C ALA A 152 3.46 -2.94 3.39
N HIS A 153 2.72 -3.72 2.61
CA HIS A 153 3.13 -5.00 2.05
C HIS A 153 3.34 -4.84 0.54
N MET A 154 4.60 -4.69 0.13
CA MET A 154 4.98 -4.32 -1.23
C MET A 154 4.65 -5.41 -2.25
N TYR A 155 3.96 -5.06 -3.33
CA TYR A 155 3.65 -5.93 -4.49
C TYR A 155 2.92 -7.24 -4.16
N GLY A 156 2.25 -7.29 -3.01
CA GLY A 156 1.55 -8.49 -2.55
C GLY A 156 2.39 -9.44 -1.72
N THR A 157 3.62 -9.05 -1.38
CA THR A 157 4.54 -9.82 -0.54
C THR A 157 4.43 -9.37 0.92
N PRO A 158 4.06 -10.24 1.86
CA PRO A 158 4.06 -9.89 3.27
C PRO A 158 5.46 -9.54 3.77
N GLY A 159 5.58 -8.41 4.47
CA GLY A 159 6.78 -8.10 5.25
C GLY A 159 6.86 -8.95 6.53
N LYS A 160 7.92 -8.79 7.30
CA LYS A 160 8.13 -9.46 8.61
C LYS A 160 7.22 -8.83 9.68
N ILE A 161 5.91 -8.79 9.39
CA ILE A 161 4.91 -8.02 10.12
C ILE A 161 4.76 -8.47 11.59
N GLY A 162 5.04 -9.73 11.90
CA GLY A 162 5.04 -10.23 13.28
C GLY A 162 6.10 -9.53 14.13
N ALA A 163 7.34 -9.46 13.65
CA ALA A 163 8.42 -8.76 14.34
C ALA A 163 8.15 -7.26 14.45
N ILE A 164 7.64 -6.63 13.39
CA ILE A 164 7.25 -5.21 13.41
C ILE A 164 6.17 -4.95 14.46
N ARG A 165 5.16 -5.83 14.56
CA ARG A 165 4.10 -5.74 15.57
C ARG A 165 4.64 -5.83 17.00
N GLU A 166 5.57 -6.76 17.24
CA GLU A 166 6.23 -6.95 18.54
C GLU A 166 7.04 -5.71 18.93
N ILE A 167 7.83 -5.16 18.00
CA ILE A 167 8.60 -3.94 18.22
C ILE A 167 7.66 -2.76 18.54
N CYS A 168 6.63 -2.52 17.73
CA CYS A 168 5.65 -1.47 18.01
C CYS A 168 5.01 -1.64 19.39
N GLY A 169 4.62 -2.86 19.75
CA GLY A 169 4.05 -3.19 21.06
C GLY A 169 4.99 -2.89 22.22
N ALA A 170 6.28 -3.24 22.09
CA ALA A 170 7.30 -2.96 23.10
C ALA A 170 7.50 -1.46 23.37
N HIS A 171 7.30 -0.63 22.34
CA HIS A 171 7.40 0.83 22.44
C HIS A 171 6.05 1.55 22.70
N GLY A 172 4.97 0.78 22.91
CA GLY A 172 3.61 1.34 23.09
C GLY A 172 3.11 2.13 21.91
N ALA A 173 3.52 1.74 20.70
CA ALA A 173 3.10 2.36 19.45
C ALA A 173 1.97 1.57 18.78
N LEU A 174 1.03 2.27 18.16
CA LEU A 174 0.00 1.67 17.31
C LEU A 174 0.58 1.36 15.92
N LEU A 175 0.05 0.31 15.31
CA LEU A 175 0.42 -0.13 13.98
C LEU A 175 -0.77 0.01 13.02
N ILE A 176 -0.58 0.72 11.92
CA ILE A 176 -1.46 0.68 10.76
C ILE A 176 -0.83 -0.23 9.71
N GLU A 177 -1.59 -1.20 9.26
CA GLU A 177 -1.18 -2.16 8.24
C GLU A 177 -1.83 -1.83 6.91
N ASP A 178 -1.03 -1.36 5.97
CA ASP A 178 -1.44 -1.14 4.58
C ASP A 178 -1.31 -2.45 3.79
N ALA A 179 -2.40 -3.19 3.72
CA ALA A 179 -2.55 -4.42 2.95
C ALA A 179 -3.21 -4.18 1.58
N ALA A 180 -3.12 -2.95 1.06
CA ALA A 180 -3.74 -2.55 -0.22
C ALA A 180 -3.27 -3.38 -1.42
N GLU A 181 -2.13 -4.04 -1.31
CA GLU A 181 -1.55 -4.88 -2.37
C GLU A 181 -1.55 -6.36 -2.02
N SER A 182 -1.81 -6.70 -0.76
CA SER A 182 -1.62 -8.04 -0.22
C SER A 182 -2.91 -8.73 0.22
N LEU A 183 -4.08 -8.30 -0.26
CA LEU A 183 -5.33 -9.01 0.00
C LEU A 183 -5.21 -10.48 -0.44
N GLY A 184 -5.45 -11.40 0.48
CA GLY A 184 -5.28 -12.85 0.27
C GLY A 184 -3.85 -13.38 0.54
N ALA A 185 -2.86 -12.52 0.78
CA ALA A 185 -1.55 -12.96 1.22
C ALA A 185 -1.55 -13.37 2.69
N VAL A 186 -0.68 -14.31 3.04
CA VAL A 186 -0.64 -14.94 4.37
C VAL A 186 0.73 -14.79 5.00
N TYR A 187 0.80 -14.46 6.29
CA TYR A 187 2.00 -14.49 7.11
C TYR A 187 1.77 -15.34 8.36
N LYS A 188 2.59 -16.38 8.56
CA LYS A 188 2.46 -17.34 9.68
C LYS A 188 1.02 -17.85 9.89
N GLY A 189 0.37 -18.24 8.78
CA GLY A 189 -0.99 -18.79 8.78
C GLY A 189 -2.12 -17.79 9.00
N LYS A 190 -1.84 -16.49 9.03
CA LYS A 190 -2.85 -15.43 9.16
C LYS A 190 -2.82 -14.51 7.95
N GLN A 191 -3.99 -14.08 7.51
CA GLN A 191 -4.14 -13.11 6.43
C GLN A 191 -3.45 -11.79 6.78
N THR A 192 -2.77 -11.17 5.80
CA THR A 192 -2.42 -9.75 5.91
C THR A 192 -3.69 -8.92 6.08
N GLY A 193 -3.60 -7.82 6.80
CA GLY A 193 -4.77 -7.08 7.27
C GLY A 193 -5.21 -7.45 8.70
N THR A 194 -4.57 -8.49 9.32
CA THR A 194 -4.90 -8.91 10.70
C THR A 194 -3.93 -8.41 11.76
N PHE A 195 -2.80 -7.85 11.38
CA PHE A 195 -1.72 -7.53 12.30
C PHE A 195 -1.76 -6.10 12.85
N GLY A 196 -2.28 -5.14 12.09
CA GLY A 196 -2.42 -3.75 12.53
C GLY A 196 -3.51 -3.55 13.59
N ASP A 197 -3.46 -2.47 14.36
CA ASP A 197 -4.60 -1.98 15.16
C ASP A 197 -5.74 -1.56 14.24
N TYR A 198 -5.37 -0.91 13.14
CA TYR A 198 -6.20 -0.64 11.96
C TYR A 198 -5.47 -1.16 10.74
N SER A 199 -6.20 -1.73 9.80
CA SER A 199 -5.63 -2.25 8.55
C SER A 199 -6.46 -1.78 7.37
N VAL A 200 -5.85 -1.75 6.18
CA VAL A 200 -6.51 -1.28 4.97
C VAL A 200 -6.27 -2.23 3.83
N VAL A 201 -7.31 -2.50 3.05
CA VAL A 201 -7.20 -3.16 1.74
C VAL A 201 -7.72 -2.23 0.65
N SER A 202 -7.19 -2.38 -0.55
CA SER A 202 -7.62 -1.66 -1.74
C SER A 202 -8.20 -2.60 -2.77
N ILE A 203 -9.26 -2.15 -3.41
CA ILE A 203 -9.94 -2.81 -4.53
C ILE A 203 -10.04 -1.85 -5.71
N ASN A 204 -9.01 -1.00 -5.87
CA ASN A 204 -8.87 -0.13 -7.03
C ASN A 204 -8.72 -0.94 -8.32
N GLY A 205 -8.89 -0.30 -9.47
CA GLY A 205 -8.96 -0.92 -10.79
C GLY A 205 -7.90 -1.95 -11.13
N ASN A 206 -6.69 -1.78 -10.62
CA ASN A 206 -5.54 -2.64 -10.91
C ASN A 206 -5.16 -3.62 -9.80
N LYS A 207 -5.95 -3.75 -8.73
CA LYS A 207 -5.64 -4.65 -7.61
C LYS A 207 -6.02 -6.10 -7.92
N ILE A 208 -5.68 -7.01 -7.02
CA ILE A 208 -5.91 -8.46 -7.19
C ILE A 208 -7.37 -8.81 -7.53
N ILE A 209 -8.32 -8.09 -6.96
CA ILE A 209 -9.71 -7.96 -7.37
C ILE A 209 -10.06 -6.49 -7.46
N THR A 210 -11.05 -6.15 -8.26
CA THR A 210 -11.42 -4.76 -8.53
C THR A 210 -12.85 -4.41 -8.15
N GLY A 211 -13.03 -3.16 -7.68
CA GLY A 211 -14.31 -2.47 -7.65
C GLY A 211 -14.34 -1.30 -8.64
N SER A 212 -13.39 -1.24 -9.62
CA SER A 212 -13.07 -0.01 -10.37
C SER A 212 -12.40 1.04 -9.47
N SER A 213 -12.94 1.28 -8.32
CA SER A 213 -12.45 2.08 -7.20
C SER A 213 -12.80 1.36 -5.90
N GLY A 214 -12.32 1.86 -4.78
CA GLY A 214 -12.71 1.35 -3.46
C GLY A 214 -11.55 0.91 -2.58
N GLY A 215 -11.87 0.75 -1.32
CA GLY A 215 -11.02 0.21 -0.27
C GLY A 215 -11.84 -0.06 0.98
N MET A 216 -11.23 -0.71 1.95
CA MET A 216 -11.88 -0.99 3.23
C MET A 216 -10.92 -0.75 4.37
N LEU A 217 -11.42 -0.12 5.43
CA LEU A 217 -10.77 -0.09 6.73
C LEU A 217 -11.22 -1.30 7.54
N LEU A 218 -10.28 -1.98 8.15
CA LEU A 218 -10.47 -3.21 8.90
C LEU A 218 -9.97 -3.03 10.33
N THR A 219 -10.76 -3.48 11.32
CA THR A 219 -10.36 -3.37 12.72
C THR A 219 -11.14 -4.36 13.61
N VAL A 220 -10.65 -4.57 14.82
CA VAL A 220 -11.38 -5.25 15.90
C VAL A 220 -12.08 -4.24 16.82
N ASP A 221 -11.77 -2.97 16.68
CA ASP A 221 -12.31 -1.84 17.43
C ASP A 221 -13.67 -1.43 16.86
N GLY A 222 -14.76 -1.81 17.53
CA GLY A 222 -16.13 -1.49 17.10
C GLY A 222 -16.44 0.00 17.16
N GLU A 223 -15.88 0.72 18.13
CA GLU A 223 -16.05 2.18 18.26
C GLU A 223 -15.31 2.90 17.13
N GLY A 224 -14.07 2.49 16.83
CA GLY A 224 -13.32 3.01 15.69
C GLY A 224 -14.04 2.76 14.37
N ALA A 225 -14.61 1.57 14.17
CA ALA A 225 -15.39 1.28 12.96
C ALA A 225 -16.64 2.15 12.84
N ARG A 226 -17.38 2.35 13.94
CA ARG A 226 -18.55 3.24 13.99
C ARG A 226 -18.14 4.69 13.64
N LYS A 227 -17.06 5.17 14.21
CA LYS A 227 -16.53 6.51 13.98
C LYS A 227 -16.07 6.71 12.54
N ALA A 228 -15.37 5.72 11.97
CA ALA A 228 -14.99 5.74 10.55
C ALA A 228 -16.21 5.83 9.61
N ARG A 229 -17.30 5.10 9.91
CA ARG A 229 -18.55 5.24 9.15
C ARG A 229 -19.14 6.64 9.25
N LYS A 230 -19.22 7.19 10.45
CA LYS A 230 -19.70 8.56 10.68
C LYS A 230 -18.89 9.57 9.87
N TRP A 231 -17.57 9.53 10.00
CA TRP A 231 -16.69 10.44 9.26
C TRP A 231 -16.78 10.28 7.75
N SER A 232 -16.96 9.06 7.25
CA SER A 232 -17.08 8.82 5.81
C SER A 232 -18.38 9.37 5.18
N THR A 233 -19.35 9.75 6.02
CA THR A 233 -20.64 10.31 5.62
C THR A 233 -20.86 11.72 6.19
N GLN A 234 -19.82 12.55 6.11
CA GLN A 234 -19.76 13.95 6.52
C GLN A 234 -19.97 14.21 8.03
N SER A 235 -19.79 13.21 8.89
CA SER A 235 -20.00 13.31 10.35
C SER A 235 -21.37 13.85 10.74
N ARG A 236 -22.43 13.42 10.03
CA ARG A 236 -23.78 13.85 10.37
C ARG A 236 -24.24 13.26 11.68
N GLU A 237 -24.86 14.09 12.50
CA GLU A 237 -25.51 13.70 13.75
C GLU A 237 -26.95 13.19 13.52
N ALA A 238 -27.49 12.50 14.51
CA ALA A 238 -28.86 12.02 14.48
C ALA A 238 -29.83 13.16 14.85
N ALA A 239 -30.04 14.08 13.90
CA ALA A 239 -30.95 15.22 14.04
C ALA A 239 -31.91 15.30 12.84
N PRO A 240 -33.08 15.96 12.97
CA PRO A 240 -33.99 16.19 11.83
C PRO A 240 -33.41 17.11 10.75
N TRP A 241 -32.40 17.88 11.08
CA TRP A 241 -31.62 18.74 10.18
C TRP A 241 -30.20 18.21 10.03
N TYR A 242 -29.42 18.80 9.14
CA TYR A 242 -27.98 18.50 9.04
C TYR A 242 -27.23 19.18 10.19
N GLU A 243 -26.79 18.38 11.15
CA GLU A 243 -25.98 18.76 12.29
C GLU A 243 -24.60 18.13 12.16
N HIS A 244 -23.54 18.88 12.45
CA HIS A 244 -22.15 18.42 12.36
C HIS A 244 -21.38 18.94 13.56
N GLU A 245 -21.01 18.06 14.49
CA GLU A 245 -20.19 18.39 15.66
C GLU A 245 -18.71 18.23 15.42
N GLU A 246 -18.35 17.50 14.37
CA GLU A 246 -16.95 17.22 14.02
C GLU A 246 -16.75 17.18 12.50
N LEU A 247 -15.49 17.33 12.07
CA LEU A 247 -15.13 17.26 10.66
C LEU A 247 -15.37 15.85 10.09
N GLY A 248 -16.10 15.77 8.99
CA GLY A 248 -16.33 14.56 8.23
C GLY A 248 -15.95 14.70 6.77
N TYR A 249 -16.07 13.59 6.05
CA TYR A 249 -15.63 13.44 4.66
C TYR A 249 -16.73 12.78 3.82
N ASN A 250 -16.66 12.95 2.52
CA ASN A 250 -17.46 12.15 1.57
C ASN A 250 -16.63 10.98 1.05
N TYR A 251 -16.41 9.97 1.91
CA TYR A 251 -15.53 8.84 1.66
C TYR A 251 -16.25 7.50 1.56
N ARG A 252 -17.57 7.46 1.74
CA ARG A 252 -18.33 6.21 1.72
C ARG A 252 -18.35 5.61 0.32
N MET A 253 -18.18 4.27 0.22
CA MET A 253 -18.32 3.55 -1.03
C MET A 253 -19.76 3.61 -1.56
N SER A 254 -19.96 3.69 -2.87
CA SER A 254 -21.26 3.55 -3.47
C SER A 254 -21.70 2.09 -3.55
N ASN A 255 -23.02 1.87 -3.49
CA ASN A 255 -23.63 0.54 -3.60
C ASN A 255 -23.37 -0.13 -4.97
N VAL A 256 -23.17 0.67 -6.00
CA VAL A 256 -22.81 0.19 -7.36
C VAL A 256 -21.40 -0.38 -7.38
N ILE A 257 -20.42 0.36 -6.84
CA ILE A 257 -19.03 -0.11 -6.70
C ILE A 257 -18.99 -1.35 -5.81
N ALA A 258 -19.73 -1.35 -4.71
CA ALA A 258 -19.87 -2.51 -3.84
C ALA A 258 -20.45 -3.73 -4.57
N GLY A 259 -21.36 -3.53 -5.51
CA GLY A 259 -21.90 -4.59 -6.37
C GLY A 259 -20.80 -5.23 -7.25
N VAL A 260 -19.92 -4.41 -7.84
CA VAL A 260 -18.76 -4.93 -8.58
C VAL A 260 -17.90 -5.79 -7.66
N VAL A 261 -17.56 -5.29 -6.47
CA VAL A 261 -16.73 -6.02 -5.49
C VAL A 261 -17.40 -7.32 -5.05
N ARG A 262 -18.71 -7.31 -4.86
CA ARG A 262 -19.49 -8.49 -4.48
C ARG A 262 -19.37 -9.61 -5.53
N GLY A 263 -19.37 -9.26 -6.82
CA GLY A 263 -19.13 -10.21 -7.91
C GLY A 263 -17.67 -10.68 -8.03
N GLN A 264 -16.72 -9.83 -7.66
CA GLN A 264 -15.29 -10.14 -7.75
C GLN A 264 -14.78 -11.02 -6.61
N PHE A 265 -15.31 -10.84 -5.39
CA PHE A 265 -14.77 -11.46 -4.19
C PHE A 265 -14.72 -12.99 -4.24
N PRO A 266 -15.72 -13.71 -4.81
CA PRO A 266 -15.68 -15.17 -4.95
C PRO A 266 -14.52 -15.69 -5.81
N HIS A 267 -13.95 -14.86 -6.69
CA HIS A 267 -12.87 -15.21 -7.62
C HIS A 267 -11.47 -14.84 -7.10
N LEU A 268 -11.36 -14.32 -5.87
CA LEU A 268 -10.09 -13.86 -5.31
C LEU A 268 -9.02 -14.96 -5.31
N GLU A 269 -9.35 -16.16 -4.84
CA GLU A 269 -8.40 -17.28 -4.80
C GLU A 269 -7.98 -17.75 -6.21
N GLU A 270 -8.90 -17.70 -7.16
CA GLU A 270 -8.61 -18.01 -8.56
C GLU A 270 -7.59 -17.01 -9.14
N HIS A 271 -7.76 -15.71 -8.85
CA HIS A 271 -6.83 -14.68 -9.28
C HIS A 271 -5.46 -14.86 -8.64
N ILE A 272 -5.39 -15.15 -7.33
CA ILE A 272 -4.12 -15.41 -6.63
C ILE A 272 -3.39 -16.60 -7.27
N GLU A 273 -4.09 -17.69 -7.53
CA GLU A 273 -3.51 -18.88 -8.16
C GLU A 273 -3.03 -18.61 -9.59
N ALA A 274 -3.78 -17.83 -10.36
CA ALA A 274 -3.37 -17.41 -11.71
C ALA A 274 -2.07 -16.57 -11.66
N LYS A 275 -1.99 -15.58 -10.73
CA LYS A 275 -0.80 -14.75 -10.54
C LYS A 275 0.40 -15.57 -10.05
N ARG A 276 0.19 -16.53 -9.14
CA ARG A 276 1.24 -17.47 -8.70
C ARG A 276 1.81 -18.26 -9.88
N LYS A 277 0.96 -18.83 -10.74
CA LYS A 277 1.40 -19.57 -11.93
C LYS A 277 2.22 -18.71 -12.89
N ILE A 278 1.86 -17.45 -13.05
CA ILE A 278 2.60 -16.50 -13.88
C ILE A 278 3.98 -16.24 -13.27
N TYR A 279 4.06 -15.96 -11.96
CA TYR A 279 5.32 -15.78 -11.26
C TYR A 279 6.25 -16.99 -11.43
N GLU A 280 5.74 -18.21 -11.24
CA GLU A 280 6.51 -19.44 -11.41
C GLU A 280 6.99 -19.65 -12.86
N ARG A 281 6.17 -19.28 -13.86
CA ARG A 281 6.58 -19.30 -15.26
C ARG A 281 7.73 -18.35 -15.54
N TYR A 282 7.69 -17.13 -15.00
CA TYR A 282 8.80 -16.19 -15.09
C TYR A 282 10.04 -16.74 -14.39
N LYS A 283 9.92 -17.20 -13.14
CA LYS A 283 11.02 -17.78 -12.37
C LYS A 283 11.72 -18.90 -13.15
N LYS A 284 10.93 -19.80 -13.78
CA LYS A 284 11.45 -20.88 -14.61
C LYS A 284 12.04 -20.38 -15.94
N GLY A 285 11.34 -19.49 -16.64
CA GLY A 285 11.74 -19.03 -17.98
C GLY A 285 12.98 -18.12 -17.96
N LEU A 286 13.22 -17.43 -16.85
CA LEU A 286 14.37 -16.54 -16.69
C LEU A 286 15.53 -17.21 -15.95
N SER A 287 15.39 -18.48 -15.53
CA SER A 287 16.45 -19.24 -14.91
C SER A 287 17.65 -19.38 -15.88
N GLY A 288 18.83 -19.07 -15.42
CA GLY A 288 20.07 -19.07 -16.23
C GLY A 288 20.39 -17.72 -16.88
N LEU A 289 19.52 -16.72 -16.77
CA LEU A 289 19.86 -15.33 -17.06
C LEU A 289 20.41 -14.64 -15.79
N PRO A 290 21.26 -13.62 -15.94
CA PRO A 290 21.77 -12.86 -14.80
C PRO A 290 20.68 -11.90 -14.22
N ALA A 291 19.61 -12.51 -13.72
CA ALA A 291 18.46 -11.84 -13.19
C ALA A 291 17.75 -12.70 -12.15
N ALA A 292 17.07 -12.10 -11.22
CA ALA A 292 16.28 -12.77 -10.19
C ALA A 292 14.87 -12.20 -10.10
N MET A 293 13.91 -13.03 -9.67
CA MET A 293 12.56 -12.57 -9.34
C MET A 293 12.52 -11.93 -7.95
N ASN A 294 11.50 -11.09 -7.70
CA ASN A 294 11.28 -10.51 -6.38
C ASN A 294 11.24 -11.60 -5.29
N PRO A 295 12.01 -11.42 -4.20
CA PRO A 295 12.08 -12.39 -3.12
C PRO A 295 10.84 -12.32 -2.22
N TRP A 296 10.65 -13.36 -1.41
CA TRP A 296 9.67 -13.41 -0.33
C TRP A 296 10.13 -14.43 0.73
N ASP A 297 9.61 -14.31 1.94
CA ASP A 297 9.93 -15.21 3.05
C ASP A 297 9.18 -16.55 2.87
N GLU A 298 9.83 -17.51 2.16
CA GLU A 298 9.23 -18.81 1.81
C GLU A 298 8.89 -19.66 3.04
N GLU A 299 9.50 -19.40 4.17
CA GLU A 299 9.23 -20.14 5.41
C GLU A 299 7.97 -19.65 6.13
N ASN A 300 7.76 -18.34 6.16
CA ASN A 300 6.74 -17.72 7.03
C ASN A 300 5.59 -17.08 6.26
N SER A 301 5.69 -16.91 4.94
CA SER A 301 4.67 -16.17 4.18
C SER A 301 4.27 -16.85 2.88
N VAL A 302 3.10 -16.47 2.38
CA VAL A 302 2.61 -16.81 1.05
C VAL A 302 2.09 -15.51 0.43
N PRO A 303 2.77 -14.94 -0.59
CA PRO A 303 2.30 -13.77 -1.32
C PRO A 303 1.01 -14.03 -2.08
N ASN A 304 0.28 -12.98 -2.42
CA ASN A 304 -0.79 -13.07 -3.42
C ASN A 304 -0.26 -12.90 -4.86
N PHE A 305 1.05 -12.65 -5.02
CA PHE A 305 1.73 -12.48 -6.30
C PHE A 305 1.12 -11.39 -7.19
N TRP A 306 0.57 -10.34 -6.59
CA TRP A 306 -0.08 -9.26 -7.34
C TRP A 306 0.78 -8.76 -8.50
N LEU A 307 2.06 -8.46 -8.26
CA LEU A 307 3.03 -8.14 -9.31
C LEU A 307 4.24 -9.08 -9.25
N SER A 308 4.66 -9.54 -10.43
CA SER A 308 5.92 -10.23 -10.63
C SER A 308 7.00 -9.22 -10.99
N CYS A 309 8.08 -9.17 -10.25
CA CYS A 309 9.17 -8.22 -10.48
C CYS A 309 10.47 -8.95 -10.81
N LEU A 310 11.25 -8.34 -11.69
CA LEU A 310 12.57 -8.79 -12.09
C LEU A 310 13.62 -7.83 -11.58
N ILE A 311 14.75 -8.35 -11.07
CA ILE A 311 15.97 -7.60 -10.78
C ILE A 311 17.09 -8.10 -11.68
N VAL A 312 17.75 -7.21 -12.39
CA VAL A 312 18.99 -7.51 -13.12
C VAL A 312 20.12 -7.65 -12.11
N GLU A 313 20.94 -8.70 -12.21
CA GLU A 313 22.11 -8.88 -11.36
C GLU A 313 23.12 -7.76 -11.56
N GLU A 314 23.82 -7.38 -10.50
CA GLU A 314 24.82 -6.31 -10.55
C GLU A 314 25.90 -6.56 -11.62
N SER A 315 26.30 -7.82 -11.78
CA SER A 315 27.28 -8.25 -12.78
C SER A 315 26.87 -7.97 -14.22
N ALA A 316 25.55 -7.91 -14.49
CA ALA A 316 24.96 -7.65 -15.81
C ALA A 316 24.43 -6.23 -15.99
N MET A 317 24.43 -5.41 -14.93
CA MET A 317 23.92 -4.05 -15.00
C MET A 317 24.81 -3.11 -15.78
N CYS A 318 24.15 -2.20 -16.52
CA CYS A 318 24.76 -0.99 -17.00
C CYS A 318 25.24 -0.10 -15.83
N ARG A 319 26.26 0.71 -16.07
CA ARG A 319 26.61 1.76 -15.12
C ARG A 319 25.45 2.75 -14.96
N THR A 320 25.20 3.17 -13.72
CA THR A 320 24.17 4.15 -13.43
C THR A 320 24.79 5.48 -13.01
N ALA A 321 24.37 6.55 -13.67
CA ALA A 321 24.53 7.90 -13.19
C ALA A 321 23.18 8.35 -12.61
N ARG A 322 23.18 9.01 -11.46
CA ARG A 322 21.95 9.53 -10.86
C ARG A 322 21.79 11.01 -11.21
N GLY A 323 20.67 11.32 -11.88
CA GLY A 323 20.18 12.69 -11.99
C GLY A 323 19.27 13.05 -10.82
N ASP A 324 18.87 14.31 -10.74
CA ASP A 324 17.97 14.84 -9.68
C ASP A 324 16.60 14.15 -9.61
N ARG A 325 16.13 13.59 -10.71
CA ARG A 325 14.76 13.10 -10.85
C ARG A 325 14.67 11.64 -11.22
N GLU A 326 15.68 11.11 -11.90
CA GLU A 326 15.64 9.79 -12.52
C GLU A 326 16.99 9.07 -12.41
N THR A 327 16.98 7.76 -12.55
CA THR A 327 18.17 6.97 -12.75
C THR A 327 18.52 7.02 -14.24
N VAL A 328 19.74 7.41 -14.57
CA VAL A 328 20.24 7.41 -15.93
C VAL A 328 21.20 6.23 -16.09
N TYR A 329 20.97 5.43 -17.14
CA TYR A 329 21.80 4.27 -17.44
C TYR A 329 22.74 4.56 -18.61
N GLU A 330 24.01 4.19 -18.48
CA GLU A 330 24.99 4.25 -19.53
C GLU A 330 25.09 2.90 -20.21
N SER A 331 24.45 2.74 -21.38
CA SER A 331 24.48 1.46 -22.12
C SER A 331 25.88 1.01 -22.43
N ALA A 332 26.15 -0.28 -22.25
CA ALA A 332 27.43 -0.90 -22.51
C ALA A 332 27.27 -2.33 -23.13
N PRO A 333 28.13 -2.75 -24.03
CA PRO A 333 28.05 -4.09 -24.61
C PRO A 333 28.07 -5.19 -23.56
N GLY A 334 27.14 -6.14 -23.65
CA GLY A 334 27.01 -7.27 -22.73
C GLY A 334 26.42 -6.90 -21.35
N LYS A 335 25.90 -5.68 -21.20
CA LYS A 335 25.17 -5.19 -20.01
C LYS A 335 23.76 -4.84 -20.41
N SER A 336 22.87 -4.74 -19.41
CA SER A 336 21.49 -4.30 -19.60
C SER A 336 21.00 -3.44 -18.43
N CYS A 337 19.82 -2.87 -18.57
CA CYS A 337 19.18 -2.08 -17.53
C CYS A 337 17.66 -2.22 -17.63
N PRO A 338 16.90 -1.81 -16.59
CA PRO A 338 15.44 -1.83 -16.62
C PRO A 338 14.84 -1.10 -17.84
N ASP A 339 15.38 0.03 -18.25
CA ASP A 339 14.85 0.83 -19.36
C ASP A 339 14.93 0.08 -20.70
N GLU A 340 16.06 -0.59 -20.98
CA GLU A 340 16.21 -1.41 -22.20
C GLU A 340 15.22 -2.58 -22.22
N ILE A 341 15.01 -3.23 -21.07
CA ILE A 341 14.04 -4.32 -20.94
C ILE A 341 12.61 -3.82 -21.12
N LEU A 342 12.28 -2.66 -20.54
CA LEU A 342 10.97 -2.03 -20.69
C LEU A 342 10.68 -1.64 -22.15
N GLU A 343 11.65 -1.09 -22.87
CA GLU A 343 11.51 -0.79 -24.29
C GLU A 343 11.36 -2.07 -25.14
N ALA A 344 12.07 -3.14 -24.78
CA ALA A 344 11.89 -4.44 -25.42
C ALA A 344 10.47 -4.98 -25.19
N LEU A 345 9.97 -4.96 -23.94
CA LEU A 345 8.59 -5.37 -23.64
C LEU A 345 7.57 -4.56 -24.46
N LYS A 346 7.75 -3.26 -24.53
CA LYS A 346 6.89 -2.35 -25.29
C LYS A 346 6.89 -2.70 -26.79
N SER A 347 8.05 -3.06 -27.37
CA SER A 347 8.15 -3.49 -28.75
C SER A 347 7.37 -4.77 -29.05
N PHE A 348 7.16 -5.61 -28.01
CA PHE A 348 6.32 -6.82 -28.08
C PHE A 348 4.85 -6.57 -27.71
N ASN A 349 4.41 -5.31 -27.55
CA ASN A 349 3.08 -4.91 -27.12
C ASN A 349 2.74 -5.40 -25.69
N ALA A 350 3.75 -5.43 -24.82
CA ALA A 350 3.61 -5.78 -23.41
C ALA A 350 3.99 -4.59 -22.50
N GLU A 351 3.26 -4.38 -21.41
CA GLU A 351 3.49 -3.30 -20.46
C GLU A 351 4.32 -3.78 -19.28
N GLY A 352 5.50 -3.20 -19.10
CA GLY A 352 6.25 -3.24 -17.83
C GLY A 352 6.27 -1.88 -17.17
N ARG A 353 6.72 -1.82 -15.93
CA ARG A 353 6.93 -0.56 -15.18
C ARG A 353 8.23 -0.66 -14.37
N PRO A 354 8.94 0.46 -14.14
CA PRO A 354 10.01 0.48 -13.16
C PRO A 354 9.51 0.05 -11.78
N ILE A 355 10.40 -0.51 -10.96
CA ILE A 355 10.13 -0.63 -9.51
C ILE A 355 9.87 0.76 -8.94
N TRP A 356 8.99 0.86 -7.97
CA TRP A 356 8.63 2.14 -7.38
C TRP A 356 9.85 2.81 -6.72
N LYS A 357 9.94 4.10 -6.96
CA LYS A 357 10.95 4.95 -6.36
C LYS A 357 10.67 5.09 -4.86
N PRO A 358 11.65 4.77 -3.98
CA PRO A 358 11.50 4.91 -2.54
C PRO A 358 11.01 6.29 -2.12
N MET A 359 10.24 6.37 -1.04
CA MET A 359 9.62 7.61 -0.58
C MET A 359 10.65 8.67 -0.18
N HIS A 360 11.73 8.30 0.51
CA HIS A 360 12.80 9.25 0.87
C HIS A 360 13.48 9.90 -0.35
N MET A 361 13.37 9.27 -1.54
CA MET A 361 13.90 9.80 -2.80
C MET A 361 12.89 10.65 -3.57
N GLN A 362 11.62 10.68 -3.16
CA GLN A 362 10.59 11.49 -3.81
C GLN A 362 10.85 12.99 -3.56
N PRO A 363 10.70 13.86 -4.57
CA PRO A 363 10.97 15.29 -4.42
C PRO A 363 10.26 15.94 -3.22
N MET A 364 9.02 15.52 -2.93
CA MET A 364 8.25 16.05 -1.81
C MET A 364 8.71 15.55 -0.45
N TYR A 365 9.40 14.40 -0.37
CA TYR A 365 9.77 13.73 0.86
C TYR A 365 11.27 13.68 1.14
N ARG A 366 12.10 14.09 0.19
CA ARG A 366 13.56 13.99 0.31
C ARG A 366 14.19 14.76 1.48
N MET A 367 13.41 15.65 2.10
CA MET A 367 13.83 16.39 3.29
C MET A 367 13.34 15.75 4.60
N ASN A 368 12.56 14.68 4.52
CA ASN A 368 12.11 13.94 5.69
C ASN A 368 13.22 13.08 6.26
N PRO A 369 13.19 12.78 7.57
CA PRO A 369 14.11 11.84 8.17
C PRO A 369 13.99 10.44 7.52
N PHE A 370 15.14 9.78 7.33
CA PHE A 370 15.23 8.42 6.84
C PHE A 370 16.16 7.64 7.75
N VAL A 371 15.75 6.44 8.19
CA VAL A 371 16.47 5.61 9.15
C VAL A 371 16.78 4.25 8.53
N THR A 372 18.07 3.89 8.59
CA THR A 372 18.59 2.57 8.23
C THR A 372 18.99 1.79 9.47
N VAL A 373 19.38 0.53 9.32
CA VAL A 373 19.92 -0.28 10.42
C VAL A 373 21.13 0.38 11.08
N SER A 374 21.96 1.09 10.31
CA SER A 374 23.13 1.81 10.81
C SER A 374 22.83 3.18 11.43
N GLY A 375 21.57 3.62 11.43
CA GLY A 375 21.11 4.91 11.97
C GLY A 375 20.61 5.85 10.90
N SER A 376 20.88 7.17 11.01
CA SER A 376 20.44 8.14 10.02
C SER A 376 20.92 7.80 8.63
N GLY A 377 19.98 7.62 7.73
CA GLY A 377 20.22 7.56 6.30
C GLY A 377 20.38 8.96 5.72
N ARG A 378 20.20 9.09 4.41
CA ARG A 378 20.43 10.32 3.63
C ARG A 378 19.33 11.38 3.73
N GLY A 379 18.41 11.25 4.67
CA GLY A 379 17.33 12.22 4.84
C GLY A 379 17.83 13.65 4.98
N ARG A 380 17.05 14.61 4.50
CA ARG A 380 17.30 16.05 4.56
C ARG A 380 18.47 16.56 3.70
N SER A 381 18.92 15.78 2.73
CA SER A 381 20.00 16.22 1.85
C SER A 381 19.86 15.63 0.45
N ASN A 382 20.60 16.19 -0.50
CA ASN A 382 20.78 15.58 -1.82
C ASN A 382 21.96 14.57 -1.83
N ALA A 383 22.40 14.09 -0.66
CA ALA A 383 23.57 13.22 -0.56
C ALA A 383 23.42 11.91 -1.37
N TYR A 384 22.19 11.46 -1.61
CA TYR A 384 21.94 10.32 -2.49
C TYR A 384 22.29 10.61 -3.97
N LEU A 385 22.36 11.89 -4.37
CA LEU A 385 22.82 12.31 -5.70
C LEU A 385 24.34 12.27 -5.81
N GLU A 386 25.04 12.43 -4.71
CA GLU A 386 26.51 12.57 -4.66
C GLU A 386 27.23 11.22 -4.60
N GLY A 387 26.51 10.12 -4.58
CA GLY A 387 27.07 8.77 -4.63
C GLY A 387 27.86 8.32 -3.37
N ALA A 388 27.80 9.09 -2.29
CA ALA A 388 28.49 8.79 -1.04
C ALA A 388 27.72 7.77 -0.19
N GLY A 389 28.22 6.55 -0.08
CA GLY A 389 27.74 5.50 0.83
C GLY A 389 27.16 4.26 0.13
N ALA A 390 26.93 3.21 0.91
CA ALA A 390 26.26 2.01 0.45
C ALA A 390 24.84 2.37 -0.04
N PRO A 391 24.34 1.78 -1.14
CA PRO A 391 22.97 2.00 -1.58
C PRO A 391 22.03 1.54 -0.47
N ASP A 392 21.00 2.36 -0.19
CA ASP A 392 19.91 2.00 0.68
C ASP A 392 19.24 0.73 0.15
N ALA A 393 18.74 -0.11 1.02
CA ALA A 393 18.19 -1.40 0.60
C ALA A 393 17.01 -1.24 -0.39
N GLY A 394 16.17 -0.21 -0.21
CA GLY A 394 15.09 0.10 -1.15
C GLY A 394 15.55 0.75 -2.46
N ALA A 395 16.65 1.50 -2.45
CA ALA A 395 17.18 2.12 -3.66
C ALA A 395 17.77 1.10 -4.66
N ASP A 396 18.24 -0.05 -4.16
CA ASP A 396 18.82 -1.09 -5.01
C ASP A 396 17.77 -1.75 -5.95
N PRO A 397 16.60 -2.26 -5.48
CA PRO A 397 15.54 -2.72 -6.35
C PRO A 397 15.06 -1.66 -7.34
N PHE A 398 14.91 -0.40 -6.90
CA PHE A 398 14.51 0.69 -7.78
C PHE A 398 15.51 0.90 -8.94
N ARG A 399 16.81 0.78 -8.65
CA ARG A 399 17.88 0.93 -9.65
C ARG A 399 17.94 -0.19 -10.67
N ARG A 400 17.68 -1.43 -10.24
CA ARG A 400 17.95 -2.65 -11.02
C ARG A 400 16.71 -3.38 -11.48
N GLY A 401 15.53 -2.97 -10.99
CA GLY A 401 14.33 -3.78 -11.12
C GLY A 401 13.24 -3.15 -11.96
N LEU A 402 12.35 -4.02 -12.41
CA LEU A 402 11.13 -3.67 -13.12
C LEU A 402 10.01 -4.67 -12.81
N CYS A 403 8.77 -4.20 -12.94
CA CYS A 403 7.59 -5.06 -12.87
C CYS A 403 7.30 -5.63 -14.25
N LEU A 404 7.11 -6.95 -14.31
CA LEU A 404 6.74 -7.70 -15.50
C LEU A 404 5.21 -7.78 -15.62
N PRO A 405 4.66 -7.91 -16.83
CA PRO A 405 3.22 -8.02 -17.02
C PRO A 405 2.68 -9.36 -16.46
N PRO A 406 1.91 -9.35 -15.36
CA PRO A 406 1.30 -10.56 -14.81
C PRO A 406 -0.14 -10.77 -15.30
N ASP A 407 -0.46 -10.30 -16.50
CA ASP A 407 -1.82 -10.44 -17.04
C ASP A 407 -2.00 -11.82 -17.68
N PRO A 408 -2.98 -12.61 -17.25
CA PRO A 408 -3.32 -13.87 -17.89
C PRO A 408 -4.13 -13.58 -19.15
N THR A 409 -3.47 -13.38 -20.27
CA THR A 409 -4.15 -13.27 -21.59
C THR A 409 -4.34 -14.62 -22.24
#